data_72c2ea2ccaf9534d486d0353cb631441
#
_entry.id   72c2ea2ccaf9534d486d0353cb631441
#
_cell.length_a   1.000
_cell.length_b   1.000
_cell.length_c   1.000
_cell.angle_alpha   90.00
_cell.angle_beta   90.00
_cell.angle_gamma   90.00
#
_symmetry.space_group_name_H-M   'P 1'
#
loop_
_entity.id
_entity.type
_entity.pdbx_description
1 polymer ?
#
loop_
_entity_poly.entity_id
_entity_poly.type
_entity_poly.pdbx_seq_one_letter_code
_entity_poly.pdbx_strand_id
1 'polypeptide(L)' 'RVPVEDVFDQGLGDVFVGRVAGNFINEDLLGSIEFACKVAGAKLVLVMGHQHCGAVKGAIDNVQLGNITKMLEKIK' A
#
# COMPACT_ATOMS: atom_id res chain seq x y z
N ARG A 1 -0.87 8.65 6.65
CA ARG A 1 0.13 7.71 6.15
C ARG A 1 1.18 7.41 7.21
N VAL A 2 1.74 6.23 7.13
CA VAL A 2 2.73 5.78 8.10
C VAL A 2 4.12 5.81 7.46
N PRO A 3 5.09 6.52 8.06
CA PRO A 3 6.48 6.49 7.57
C PRO A 3 7.14 5.17 7.99
N VAL A 4 7.13 4.18 7.11
CA VAL A 4 7.55 2.81 7.44
C VAL A 4 9.02 2.73 7.85
N GLU A 5 9.87 3.56 7.28
CA GLU A 5 11.29 3.59 7.64
C GLU A 5 11.48 3.95 9.11
N ASP A 6 10.69 4.91 9.63
CA ASP A 6 10.73 5.30 11.03
C ASP A 6 10.14 4.23 11.94
N VAL A 7 9.03 3.61 11.51
CA VAL A 7 8.37 2.56 12.30
C VAL A 7 9.28 1.35 12.49
N PHE A 8 10.03 0.97 11.46
CA PHE A 8 10.92 -0.19 11.50
C PHE A 8 12.38 0.17 11.76
N ASP A 9 12.67 1.45 12.03
CA ASP A 9 14.04 1.95 12.29
C ASP A 9 15.01 1.56 11.17
N GLN A 10 14.60 1.84 9.93
CA GLN A 10 15.39 1.50 8.74
C GLN A 10 15.83 2.78 8.01
N GLY A 11 16.98 2.72 7.37
CA GLY A 11 17.49 3.82 6.56
C GLY A 11 17.02 3.77 5.11
N LEU A 12 17.43 4.78 4.35
CA LEU A 12 17.16 4.82 2.91
C LEU A 12 17.79 3.61 2.22
N GLY A 13 17.03 2.96 1.36
CA GLY A 13 17.51 1.81 0.61
C GLY A 13 17.39 0.48 1.33
N ASP A 14 17.02 0.48 2.62
CA ASP A 14 16.87 -0.76 3.39
C ASP A 14 15.52 -1.43 3.16
N VAL A 15 14.51 -0.68 2.71
CA VAL A 15 13.14 -1.16 2.55
C VAL A 15 12.63 -0.80 1.16
N PHE A 16 12.07 -1.78 0.44
CA PHE A 16 11.36 -1.53 -0.80
C PHE A 16 9.88 -1.30 -0.48
N VAL A 17 9.37 -0.09 -0.74
CA VAL A 17 8.05 0.34 -0.28
C VAL A 17 7.09 0.50 -1.46
N GLY A 18 5.93 -0.18 -1.38
CA GLY A 18 4.80 0.06 -2.27
C GLY A 18 3.67 0.70 -1.47
N ARG A 19 3.12 1.82 -1.95
CA ARG A 19 2.11 2.58 -1.22
C ARG A 19 0.96 2.98 -2.12
N VAL A 20 -0.24 2.71 -1.65
CA VAL A 20 -1.48 3.17 -2.28
C VAL A 20 -2.52 3.35 -1.18
N ALA A 21 -3.42 4.30 -1.36
CA ALA A 21 -4.47 4.53 -0.38
C ALA A 21 -5.30 3.25 -0.19
N GLY A 22 -5.46 2.82 1.06
CA GLY A 22 -6.14 1.58 1.41
C GLY A 22 -5.31 0.32 1.22
N ASN A 23 -4.10 0.45 0.69
CA ASN A 23 -3.08 -0.60 0.58
C ASN A 23 -3.56 -1.89 -0.08
N PHE A 24 -4.44 -1.77 -1.07
CA PHE A 24 -4.85 -2.90 -1.89
C PHE A 24 -3.82 -3.13 -3.02
N ILE A 25 -3.84 -4.33 -3.61
CA ILE A 25 -2.90 -4.69 -4.67
C ILE A 25 -3.60 -4.58 -6.02
N ASN A 26 -3.02 -3.82 -6.94
CA ASN A 26 -3.41 -3.81 -8.34
C ASN A 26 -2.30 -4.42 -9.19
N GLU A 27 -2.50 -4.47 -10.51
CA GLU A 27 -1.54 -5.08 -11.42
C GLU A 27 -0.17 -4.40 -11.36
N ASP A 28 -0.13 -3.07 -11.30
CA ASP A 28 1.11 -2.33 -11.27
C ASP A 28 1.87 -2.55 -9.96
N LEU A 29 1.16 -2.54 -8.84
CA LEU A 29 1.76 -2.78 -7.54
C LEU A 29 2.25 -4.23 -7.43
N LEU A 30 1.51 -5.18 -7.99
CA LEU A 30 1.92 -6.58 -8.04
C LEU A 30 3.23 -6.73 -8.83
N GLY A 31 3.36 -6.05 -9.98
CA GLY A 31 4.59 -6.05 -10.75
C GLY A 31 5.77 -5.48 -9.96
N SER A 32 5.53 -4.42 -9.19
CA SER A 32 6.55 -3.84 -8.32
C SER A 32 6.99 -4.80 -7.22
N ILE A 33 6.06 -5.56 -6.65
CA ILE A 33 6.38 -6.59 -5.65
C ILE A 33 7.21 -7.70 -6.27
N GLU A 34 6.87 -8.15 -7.46
CA GLU A 34 7.63 -9.17 -8.19
C GLU A 34 9.05 -8.68 -8.47
N PHE A 35 9.21 -7.43 -8.89
CA PHE A 35 10.52 -6.84 -9.09
C PHE A 35 11.33 -6.83 -7.80
N ALA A 36 10.72 -6.41 -6.69
CA ALA A 36 11.41 -6.37 -5.40
C ALA A 36 11.90 -7.75 -4.99
N CYS A 37 11.09 -8.78 -5.17
CA CYS A 37 11.45 -10.14 -4.75
C CYS A 37 12.47 -10.81 -5.68
N LYS A 38 12.32 -10.65 -6.99
CA LYS A 38 13.16 -11.37 -7.96
C LYS A 38 14.42 -10.62 -8.36
N VAL A 39 14.33 -9.31 -8.52
CA VAL A 39 15.44 -8.50 -9.04
C VAL A 39 16.21 -7.82 -7.91
N ALA A 40 15.50 -7.18 -6.99
CA ALA A 40 16.12 -6.45 -5.89
C ALA A 40 16.45 -7.34 -4.68
N GLY A 41 16.01 -8.59 -4.65
CA GLY A 41 16.38 -9.57 -3.63
C GLY A 41 15.62 -9.47 -2.33
N ALA A 42 14.46 -8.83 -2.30
CA ALA A 42 13.64 -8.79 -1.09
C ALA A 42 13.16 -10.20 -0.73
N LYS A 43 13.27 -10.58 0.54
CA LYS A 43 12.94 -11.92 1.03
C LYS A 43 11.71 -11.97 1.90
N LEU A 44 11.17 -10.81 2.30
CA LEU A 44 9.99 -10.71 3.14
C LEU A 44 9.06 -9.66 2.57
N VAL A 45 7.78 -10.00 2.44
CA VAL A 45 6.73 -9.05 2.05
C VAL A 45 5.82 -8.83 3.26
N LEU A 46 5.65 -7.57 3.66
CA LEU A 46 4.80 -7.19 4.77
C LEU A 46 3.70 -6.26 4.27
N VAL A 47 2.44 -6.62 4.53
CA VAL A 47 1.28 -5.77 4.24
C VAL A 47 0.84 -5.12 5.55
N MET A 48 0.86 -3.79 5.59
CA MET A 48 0.63 -3.03 6.82
C MET A 48 -0.56 -2.09 6.69
N GLY A 49 -1.43 -2.11 7.70
CA GLY A 49 -2.51 -1.15 7.85
C GLY A 49 -2.25 -0.21 9.03
N HIS A 50 -3.12 0.75 9.21
CA HIS A 50 -3.03 1.69 10.34
C HIS A 50 -4.42 2.16 10.77
N GLN A 51 -4.49 2.73 11.97
CA GLN A 51 -5.74 3.33 12.47
C GLN A 51 -6.09 4.57 11.65
N HIS A 52 -7.37 4.84 11.56
CA HIS A 52 -7.90 6.04 10.87
C HIS A 52 -7.49 6.13 9.40
N CYS A 53 -7.39 5.00 8.71
CA CYS A 53 -7.13 5.02 7.26
C CYS A 53 -8.33 5.63 6.52
N GLY A 54 -8.13 6.79 5.90
CA GLY A 54 -9.18 7.51 5.19
C GLY A 54 -9.77 6.72 4.03
N ALA A 55 -8.95 5.96 3.31
CA ALA A 55 -9.41 5.17 2.18
C ALA A 55 -10.32 4.01 2.62
N VAL A 56 -9.92 3.27 3.65
CA VAL A 56 -10.73 2.17 4.18
C VAL A 56 -12.03 2.70 4.75
N LYS A 57 -11.98 3.81 5.51
CA LYS A 57 -13.17 4.47 6.02
C LYS A 57 -14.08 4.93 4.89
N GLY A 58 -13.51 5.53 3.83
CA GLY A 58 -14.27 5.96 2.67
C GLY A 58 -14.94 4.79 1.95
N ALA A 59 -14.28 3.64 1.87
CA ALA A 59 -14.87 2.44 1.28
C ALA A 59 -16.06 1.93 2.10
N ILE A 60 -15.92 1.93 3.44
CA ILE A 60 -17.01 1.55 4.34
C ILE A 60 -18.18 2.52 4.20
N ASP A 61 -17.93 3.81 4.09
CA ASP A 61 -18.94 4.87 4.01
C ASP A 61 -19.49 5.07 2.59
N ASN A 62 -19.01 4.30 1.60
CA ASN A 62 -19.42 4.41 0.18
C ASN A 62 -19.19 5.79 -0.42
N VAL A 63 -18.07 6.41 -0.12
CA VAL A 63 -17.71 7.71 -0.68
C VAL A 63 -17.56 7.61 -2.18
N GLN A 64 -18.11 8.60 -2.91
CA GLN A 64 -18.04 8.65 -4.38
C GLN A 64 -17.47 10.00 -4.83
N LEU A 65 -16.30 9.95 -5.47
CA LEU A 65 -15.61 11.16 -5.92
C LEU A 65 -14.58 10.78 -7.01
N GLY A 66 -14.91 10.98 -8.25
CA GLY A 66 -14.00 10.81 -9.39
C GLY A 66 -13.30 9.44 -9.41
N ASN A 67 -12.00 9.43 -9.58
CA ASN A 67 -11.20 8.21 -9.60
C ASN A 67 -11.13 7.51 -8.23
N ILE A 68 -11.42 8.23 -7.16
CA ILE A 68 -11.48 7.67 -5.81
C ILE A 68 -12.57 6.61 -5.73
N THR A 69 -13.69 6.80 -6.40
CA THR A 69 -14.79 5.83 -6.42
C THR A 69 -14.29 4.44 -6.88
N LYS A 70 -13.58 4.40 -7.99
CA LYS A 70 -13.05 3.15 -8.53
C LYS A 70 -12.00 2.52 -7.60
N MET A 71 -11.16 3.34 -7.01
CA MET A 71 -10.15 2.88 -6.06
C MET A 71 -10.79 2.26 -4.82
N LEU A 72 -11.80 2.91 -4.26
CA LEU A 72 -12.47 2.42 -3.04
C LEU A 72 -13.23 1.13 -3.28
N GLU A 73 -13.77 0.91 -4.48
CA GLU A 73 -14.42 -0.35 -4.82
C GLU A 73 -13.46 -1.54 -4.75
N LYS A 74 -12.19 -1.34 -5.05
CA LYS A 74 -11.17 -2.39 -4.96
C LYS A 74 -10.84 -2.78 -3.52
N ILE A 75 -11.10 -1.90 -2.55
CA ILE A 75 -10.90 -2.18 -1.13
C ILE A 75 -12.02 -3.06 -0.59
N LYS A 76 -13.23 -2.88 -1.12
CA LYS A 76 -14.37 -3.71 -0.74
C LYS A 76 -14.18 -5.14 -1.23
#